data_1ade8ecc293cee4e3225ac838edcc97d
#
_entry.id   1ade8ecc293cee4e3225ac838edcc97d
#
_cell.length_a   1.000
_cell.length_b   1.000
_cell.length_c   1.000
_cell.angle_alpha   90.00
_cell.angle_beta   90.00
_cell.angle_gamma   90.00
#
_symmetry.space_group_name_H-M   'P 1'
#
loop_
_entity.id
_entity.type
_entity.pdbx_description
1 polymer ?
#
loop_
_entity_poly.entity_id
_entity_poly.type
_entity_poly.pdbx_seq_one_letter_code
_entity_poly.pdbx_strand_id
1 'polypeptide(L)'
;MQVRWGGVPLGSGWFESVLPGVSASAVALAVLLILASTSPQPVQAQEPGGDLGELSSSPPAVFLDCQSRRNCNQNQFMTEVEFVRWVRDRADSDIHLIFTSQGMSGGARQYTLDFVGQGPYEGLNEQLTFHEDAQDVQAEVMDGLARTMRLGLFRYALYSGMGSEIDVRFDGTAVDEAGGDLDASEADTGSELYDPWNYWTFRVSLSGDMDFRETRTSSRIDPRIDADRVTEEWKINLHARTDFRRERRELSDGREVRDDRDDWRLSALVVRSLGNHLSVGVDTDFRNSVALNQRSRLRVNPAIEYNYYPYAEATRRQMIAHYSVGFQRSDYFEETMFGATRETLPQHRLGVQYRAREEWGNAGFGVDASQFLHDADFYSLGVRGDLSYRIVRGLELSLSGSASVVNDNIHTPAGDISDEDILLGRQALPSSYRYRTSVGLSYRWGSSFANVVNTRFPGSVR
;
A
#
# COMPACT_ATOMS: atom_id res chain seq x y z
N MET A 1 -1.47 37.30 35.01
CA MET A 1 -2.88 36.83 34.99
C MET A 1 -2.81 35.32 34.79
N GLN A 2 -2.95 34.58 35.91
CA GLN A 2 -2.77 33.10 35.85
C GLN A 2 -4.01 32.48 35.25
N VAL A 3 -3.88 31.89 34.08
CA VAL A 3 -4.92 31.05 33.48
C VAL A 3 -4.73 29.62 33.95
N ARG A 4 -5.60 29.23 34.88
CA ARG A 4 -5.68 27.87 35.41
C ARG A 4 -6.36 26.99 34.37
N TRP A 5 -5.58 26.13 33.69
CA TRP A 5 -6.13 25.06 32.87
C TRP A 5 -6.66 23.96 33.77
N GLY A 6 -7.99 23.85 33.84
CA GLY A 6 -8.64 22.77 34.56
C GLY A 6 -8.41 21.45 33.81
N GLY A 7 -7.66 20.53 34.44
CA GLY A 7 -7.57 19.16 34.00
C GLY A 7 -8.96 18.54 33.99
N VAL A 8 -9.42 18.10 32.84
CA VAL A 8 -10.63 17.28 32.69
C VAL A 8 -10.20 15.84 33.03
N PRO A 9 -10.74 15.25 34.12
CA PRO A 9 -10.42 13.87 34.43
C PRO A 9 -11.02 12.95 33.32
N LEU A 10 -10.19 12.11 32.72
CA LEU A 10 -10.61 11.01 31.88
C LEU A 10 -11.32 9.94 32.73
N GLY A 11 -12.53 10.24 33.17
CA GLY A 11 -13.43 9.27 33.75
C GLY A 11 -14.17 8.52 32.65
N SER A 12 -14.52 7.27 32.90
CA SER A 12 -15.23 6.32 32.03
C SER A 12 -16.56 6.81 31.42
N GLY A 13 -16.96 8.05 31.65
CA GLY A 13 -18.18 8.65 31.11
C GLY A 13 -18.06 9.37 29.76
N TRP A 14 -16.84 9.52 29.21
CA TRP A 14 -16.62 10.27 27.97
C TRP A 14 -17.09 9.51 26.72
N PHE A 15 -17.03 8.18 26.76
CA PHE A 15 -17.52 7.34 25.66
C PHE A 15 -19.05 7.35 25.50
N GLU A 16 -19.79 7.57 26.59
CA GLU A 16 -21.25 7.57 26.56
C GLU A 16 -21.87 8.88 26.01
N SER A 17 -21.14 9.98 26.03
CA SER A 17 -21.64 11.27 25.57
C SER A 17 -21.49 11.49 24.04
N VAL A 18 -20.62 10.74 23.36
CA VAL A 18 -20.33 10.89 21.92
C VAL A 18 -21.05 9.84 21.08
N LEU A 19 -21.35 8.67 21.62
CA LEU A 19 -22.11 7.60 20.98
C LEU A 19 -23.09 6.98 21.99
N PRO A 20 -24.28 7.54 22.14
CA PRO A 20 -25.27 6.96 23.05
C PRO A 20 -25.70 5.57 22.55
N GLY A 21 -25.32 4.54 23.31
CA GLY A 21 -25.70 3.13 23.06
C GLY A 21 -24.60 2.17 22.64
N VAL A 22 -23.32 2.63 22.52
CA VAL A 22 -22.21 1.71 22.22
C VAL A 22 -21.24 1.70 23.39
N SER A 23 -21.29 0.67 24.21
CA SER A 23 -20.31 0.47 25.29
C SER A 23 -18.96 0.02 24.70
N ALA A 24 -17.85 0.44 25.32
CA ALA A 24 -16.50 0.03 24.95
C ALA A 24 -16.34 -1.51 24.90
N SER A 25 -17.17 -2.23 25.69
CA SER A 25 -17.28 -3.69 25.68
C SER A 25 -17.89 -4.25 24.40
N ALA A 26 -18.81 -3.52 23.74
CA ALA A 26 -19.44 -3.98 22.50
C ALA A 26 -18.48 -3.89 21.30
N VAL A 27 -17.62 -2.86 21.29
CA VAL A 27 -16.58 -2.72 20.23
C VAL A 27 -15.49 -3.79 20.41
N ALA A 28 -15.07 -4.07 21.64
CA ALA A 28 -14.11 -5.13 21.95
C ALA A 28 -14.69 -6.52 21.63
N LEU A 29 -15.98 -6.73 21.88
CA LEU A 29 -16.65 -8.00 21.58
C LEU A 29 -16.84 -8.22 20.07
N ALA A 30 -17.13 -7.16 19.31
CA ALA A 30 -17.23 -7.22 17.85
C ALA A 30 -15.88 -7.55 17.19
N VAL A 31 -14.78 -6.98 17.68
CA VAL A 31 -13.42 -7.29 17.21
C VAL A 31 -13.03 -8.73 17.59
N LEU A 32 -13.39 -9.20 18.79
CA LEU A 32 -13.15 -10.58 19.23
C LEU A 32 -13.99 -11.61 18.45
N LEU A 33 -15.23 -11.28 18.09
CA LEU A 33 -16.10 -12.15 17.28
C LEU A 33 -15.61 -12.27 15.82
N ILE A 34 -15.04 -11.22 15.25
CA ILE A 34 -14.43 -11.26 13.90
C ILE A 34 -13.15 -12.13 13.93
N LEU A 35 -12.38 -12.10 15.01
CA LEU A 35 -11.18 -12.93 15.17
C LEU A 35 -11.50 -14.40 15.46
N ALA A 36 -12.64 -14.70 16.07
CA ALA A 36 -13.05 -16.07 16.42
C ALA A 36 -13.67 -16.85 15.25
N SER A 37 -14.15 -16.16 14.21
CA SER A 37 -14.77 -16.81 13.06
C SER A 37 -13.80 -17.28 11.96
N THR A 38 -12.50 -17.06 12.14
CA THR A 38 -11.45 -17.47 11.18
C THR A 38 -10.65 -18.66 11.69
N SER A 39 -11.29 -19.72 12.17
CA SER A 39 -10.62 -20.99 12.39
C SER A 39 -10.22 -21.57 11.02
N PRO A 40 -8.93 -21.79 10.74
CA PRO A 40 -8.54 -22.49 9.52
C PRO A 40 -9.06 -23.93 9.61
N GLN A 41 -10.04 -24.26 8.81
CA GLN A 41 -10.34 -25.66 8.55
C GLN A 41 -9.19 -26.28 7.77
N PRO A 42 -8.69 -27.45 8.11
CA PRO A 42 -7.69 -28.13 7.31
C PRO A 42 -8.33 -28.42 5.95
N VAL A 43 -7.77 -27.79 4.90
CA VAL A 43 -8.10 -28.14 3.53
C VAL A 43 -7.58 -29.55 3.31
N GLN A 44 -8.45 -30.53 3.32
CA GLN A 44 -8.14 -31.86 2.79
C GLN A 44 -7.91 -31.68 1.29
N ALA A 45 -6.74 -32.04 0.83
CA ALA A 45 -6.46 -32.17 -0.59
C ALA A 45 -7.41 -33.21 -1.16
N GLN A 46 -8.46 -32.78 -1.81
CA GLN A 46 -9.29 -33.61 -2.65
C GLN A 46 -8.53 -33.84 -3.95
N GLU A 47 -8.24 -35.08 -4.25
CA GLU A 47 -7.76 -35.48 -5.56
C GLU A 47 -8.77 -35.01 -6.63
N PRO A 48 -8.32 -34.44 -7.76
CA PRO A 48 -9.22 -33.98 -8.81
C PRO A 48 -9.78 -35.17 -9.57
N GLY A 49 -10.85 -35.75 -9.05
CA GLY A 49 -11.66 -36.83 -9.65
C GLY A 49 -13.06 -36.33 -9.97
N GLY A 50 -13.21 -35.17 -10.52
CA GLY A 50 -14.47 -34.69 -11.09
C GLY A 50 -14.55 -35.12 -12.55
N ASP A 51 -15.57 -35.89 -12.89
CA ASP A 51 -15.99 -36.17 -14.26
C ASP A 51 -16.18 -34.84 -14.99
N LEU A 52 -15.24 -34.48 -15.88
CA LEU A 52 -15.30 -33.25 -16.69
C LEU A 52 -16.39 -33.48 -17.75
N GLY A 53 -17.66 -33.36 -17.31
CA GLY A 53 -18.82 -33.37 -18.19
C GLY A 53 -18.60 -32.35 -19.32
N GLU A 54 -19.07 -32.68 -20.54
CA GLU A 54 -18.92 -31.92 -21.78
C GLU A 54 -18.88 -30.39 -21.53
N LEU A 55 -17.64 -29.83 -21.44
CA LEU A 55 -17.43 -28.41 -21.35
C LEU A 55 -17.93 -27.78 -22.64
N SER A 56 -18.85 -26.86 -22.55
CA SER A 56 -19.38 -26.08 -23.68
C SER A 56 -18.19 -25.48 -24.45
N SER A 57 -18.17 -25.61 -25.76
CA SER A 57 -17.17 -25.00 -26.67
C SER A 57 -17.26 -23.48 -26.76
N SER A 58 -17.70 -22.84 -25.69
CA SER A 58 -17.78 -21.38 -25.57
C SER A 58 -16.60 -20.79 -24.78
N PRO A 59 -16.11 -19.59 -25.18
CA PRO A 59 -15.05 -18.91 -24.45
C PRO A 59 -15.36 -18.79 -22.95
N PRO A 60 -14.39 -19.12 -22.06
CA PRO A 60 -14.60 -19.01 -20.63
C PRO A 60 -14.90 -17.57 -20.20
N ALA A 61 -15.86 -17.39 -19.30
CA ALA A 61 -16.24 -16.09 -18.78
C ALA A 61 -15.27 -15.65 -17.68
N VAL A 62 -14.63 -14.48 -17.83
CA VAL A 62 -13.61 -13.97 -16.91
C VAL A 62 -14.08 -12.68 -16.25
N PHE A 63 -14.04 -12.64 -14.94
CA PHE A 63 -14.21 -11.43 -14.15
C PHE A 63 -12.84 -10.95 -13.64
N LEU A 64 -12.43 -9.74 -14.05
CA LEU A 64 -11.21 -9.11 -13.60
C LEU A 64 -11.47 -8.25 -12.36
N ASP A 65 -10.89 -8.63 -11.24
CA ASP A 65 -10.96 -7.94 -9.95
C ASP A 65 -9.68 -7.16 -9.69
N CYS A 66 -9.71 -5.86 -9.96
CA CYS A 66 -8.58 -4.96 -9.74
C CYS A 66 -8.46 -4.56 -8.26
N GLN A 67 -7.84 -5.38 -7.44
CA GLN A 67 -7.52 -5.07 -6.04
C GLN A 67 -6.40 -4.03 -5.92
N SER A 68 -5.58 -3.89 -6.96
CA SER A 68 -4.63 -2.79 -7.15
C SER A 68 -5.10 -1.90 -8.29
N ARG A 69 -5.24 -0.59 -8.01
CA ARG A 69 -5.59 0.38 -9.07
C ARG A 69 -4.42 0.71 -10.00
N ARG A 70 -3.19 0.45 -9.56
CA ARG A 70 -2.00 0.75 -10.36
C ARG A 70 -1.84 -0.30 -11.46
N ASN A 71 -1.76 0.15 -12.69
CA ASN A 71 -1.59 -0.66 -13.89
C ASN A 71 -2.72 -1.70 -14.15
N CYS A 72 -3.83 -1.66 -13.42
CA CYS A 72 -5.01 -2.45 -13.74
C CYS A 72 -5.93 -1.67 -14.69
N ASN A 73 -5.60 -1.70 -15.97
CA ASN A 73 -6.40 -1.08 -17.02
C ASN A 73 -7.30 -2.13 -17.68
N GLN A 74 -8.51 -2.29 -17.14
CA GLN A 74 -9.47 -3.29 -17.65
C GLN A 74 -9.71 -3.18 -19.16
N ASN A 75 -9.88 -1.95 -19.68
CA ASN A 75 -10.14 -1.75 -21.09
C ASN A 75 -8.98 -2.25 -21.97
N GLN A 76 -7.75 -2.03 -21.57
CA GLN A 76 -6.59 -2.50 -22.31
C GLN A 76 -6.49 -4.02 -22.26
N PHE A 77 -6.64 -4.64 -21.09
CA PHE A 77 -6.60 -6.10 -20.97
C PHE A 77 -7.72 -6.79 -21.75
N MET A 78 -8.92 -6.20 -21.77
CA MET A 78 -10.04 -6.71 -22.57
C MET A 78 -9.76 -6.65 -24.08
N THR A 79 -8.95 -5.70 -24.52
CA THR A 79 -8.52 -5.60 -25.93
C THR A 79 -7.37 -6.55 -26.25
N GLU A 80 -6.45 -6.75 -25.31
CA GLU A 80 -5.26 -7.60 -25.50
C GLU A 80 -5.54 -9.11 -25.36
N VAL A 81 -6.62 -9.49 -24.64
CA VAL A 81 -6.99 -10.89 -24.38
C VAL A 81 -8.38 -11.15 -24.93
N GLU A 82 -8.44 -11.48 -26.22
CA GLU A 82 -9.69 -11.58 -26.99
C GLU A 82 -10.36 -12.97 -26.92
N PHE A 83 -9.60 -14.03 -26.58
CA PHE A 83 -10.09 -15.41 -26.59
C PHE A 83 -10.95 -15.80 -25.39
N VAL A 84 -11.29 -14.84 -24.50
CA VAL A 84 -12.17 -15.04 -23.35
C VAL A 84 -13.36 -14.10 -23.42
N ARG A 85 -14.40 -14.42 -22.68
CA ARG A 85 -15.58 -13.58 -22.54
C ARG A 85 -15.49 -12.77 -21.24
N TRP A 86 -15.23 -11.49 -21.34
CA TRP A 86 -15.15 -10.60 -20.17
C TRP A 86 -16.55 -10.32 -19.61
N VAL A 87 -16.71 -10.49 -18.30
CA VAL A 87 -17.95 -10.20 -17.58
C VAL A 87 -17.72 -9.14 -16.49
N ARG A 88 -18.80 -8.44 -16.12
CA ARG A 88 -18.76 -7.32 -15.17
C ARG A 88 -19.04 -7.72 -13.74
N ASP A 89 -19.55 -8.90 -13.54
CA ASP A 89 -19.86 -9.43 -12.21
C ASP A 89 -19.27 -10.83 -12.04
N ARG A 90 -18.70 -11.06 -10.88
CA ARG A 90 -18.11 -12.34 -10.52
C ARG A 90 -19.12 -13.50 -10.60
N ALA A 91 -20.40 -13.25 -10.26
CA ALA A 91 -21.42 -14.28 -10.30
C ALA A 91 -21.71 -14.81 -11.72
N ASP A 92 -21.27 -14.08 -12.76
CA ASP A 92 -21.40 -14.47 -14.15
C ASP A 92 -20.10 -15.05 -14.72
N SER A 93 -19.06 -15.22 -13.89
CA SER A 93 -17.75 -15.67 -14.34
C SER A 93 -17.51 -17.14 -14.05
N ASP A 94 -16.80 -17.77 -14.98
CA ASP A 94 -16.21 -19.09 -14.84
C ASP A 94 -14.82 -19.00 -14.18
N ILE A 95 -14.17 -17.82 -14.29
CA ILE A 95 -12.84 -17.53 -13.74
C ILE A 95 -12.90 -16.18 -13.05
N HIS A 96 -12.54 -16.15 -11.77
CA HIS A 96 -12.31 -14.92 -11.03
C HIS A 96 -10.81 -14.62 -11.05
N LEU A 97 -10.39 -13.61 -11.82
CA LEU A 97 -9.01 -13.16 -11.90
C LEU A 97 -8.79 -12.01 -10.92
N ILE A 98 -8.06 -12.27 -9.85
CA ILE A 98 -7.71 -11.30 -8.82
C ILE A 98 -6.34 -10.70 -9.15
N PHE A 99 -6.32 -9.39 -9.41
CA PHE A 99 -5.11 -8.64 -9.74
C PHE A 99 -4.63 -7.85 -8.52
N THR A 100 -3.47 -8.21 -8.00
CA THR A 100 -2.85 -7.53 -6.86
C THR A 100 -1.47 -6.99 -7.21
N SER A 101 -0.95 -6.06 -6.44
CA SER A 101 0.43 -5.61 -6.60
C SER A 101 1.05 -5.19 -5.27
N GLN A 102 2.36 -5.40 -5.14
CA GLN A 102 3.16 -4.91 -4.04
C GLN A 102 4.46 -4.27 -4.54
N GLY A 103 4.88 -3.20 -3.85
CA GLY A 103 6.17 -2.57 -4.14
C GLY A 103 7.31 -3.46 -3.68
N MET A 104 8.36 -3.51 -4.49
CA MET A 104 9.64 -4.12 -4.19
C MET A 104 10.68 -3.03 -3.95
N SER A 105 11.91 -3.43 -3.65
CA SER A 105 13.03 -2.48 -3.54
C SER A 105 13.32 -1.78 -4.86
N GLY A 106 13.99 -0.63 -4.78
CA GLY A 106 14.44 0.12 -5.94
C GLY A 106 13.32 0.71 -6.80
N GLY A 107 12.06 0.62 -6.35
CA GLY A 107 10.88 1.06 -7.08
C GLY A 107 10.32 0.05 -8.09
N ALA A 108 10.91 -1.13 -8.17
CA ALA A 108 10.33 -2.28 -8.84
C ALA A 108 9.00 -2.68 -8.20
N ARG A 109 8.21 -3.47 -8.89
CA ARG A 109 6.91 -3.93 -8.41
C ARG A 109 6.64 -5.36 -8.86
N GLN A 110 6.11 -6.14 -7.94
CA GLN A 110 5.56 -7.45 -8.26
C GLN A 110 4.04 -7.33 -8.40
N TYR A 111 3.52 -7.88 -9.49
CA TYR A 111 2.10 -8.10 -9.71
C TYR A 111 1.81 -9.57 -9.55
N THR A 112 0.71 -9.87 -8.88
CA THR A 112 0.23 -11.24 -8.70
C THR A 112 -1.16 -11.34 -9.31
N LEU A 113 -1.32 -12.31 -10.20
CA LEU A 113 -2.54 -12.66 -10.88
C LEU A 113 -3.00 -14.02 -10.35
N ASP A 114 -4.04 -14.00 -9.52
CA ASP A 114 -4.65 -15.23 -8.98
C ASP A 114 -5.86 -15.59 -9.84
N PHE A 115 -5.78 -16.72 -10.53
CA PHE A 115 -6.85 -17.27 -11.35
C PHE A 115 -7.61 -18.29 -10.49
N VAL A 116 -8.83 -17.97 -10.12
CA VAL A 116 -9.70 -18.83 -9.29
C VAL A 116 -10.82 -19.38 -10.15
N GLY A 117 -10.76 -20.69 -10.43
CA GLY A 117 -11.80 -21.38 -11.19
C GLY A 117 -13.11 -21.47 -10.44
N GLN A 118 -14.23 -21.26 -11.11
CA GLN A 118 -15.60 -21.34 -10.58
C GLN A 118 -16.46 -22.23 -11.47
N GLY A 119 -17.53 -22.77 -10.90
CA GLY A 119 -18.46 -23.62 -11.66
C GLY A 119 -17.76 -24.79 -12.36
N PRO A 120 -17.70 -24.83 -13.70
CA PRO A 120 -17.06 -25.91 -14.44
C PRO A 120 -15.55 -26.04 -14.19
N TYR A 121 -14.92 -24.97 -13.69
CA TYR A 121 -13.47 -24.90 -13.42
C TYR A 121 -13.17 -24.90 -11.93
N GLU A 122 -14.11 -25.25 -11.06
CA GLU A 122 -13.90 -25.32 -9.61
C GLU A 122 -12.74 -26.24 -9.27
N GLY A 123 -11.83 -25.73 -8.44
CA GLY A 123 -10.59 -26.43 -8.07
C GLY A 123 -9.42 -26.23 -9.03
N LEU A 124 -9.65 -25.68 -10.23
CA LEU A 124 -8.59 -25.30 -11.16
C LEU A 124 -8.11 -23.88 -10.81
N ASN A 125 -7.17 -23.76 -9.88
CA ASN A 125 -6.60 -22.50 -9.47
C ASN A 125 -5.15 -22.38 -9.93
N GLU A 126 -4.74 -21.17 -10.29
CA GLU A 126 -3.37 -20.87 -10.69
C GLU A 126 -2.96 -19.49 -10.21
N GLN A 127 -1.69 -19.30 -9.90
CA GLN A 127 -1.14 -18.00 -9.55
C GLN A 127 0.09 -17.73 -10.42
N LEU A 128 0.07 -16.61 -11.13
CA LEU A 128 1.21 -16.12 -11.89
C LEU A 128 1.68 -14.78 -11.36
N THR A 129 2.97 -14.53 -11.47
CA THR A 129 3.58 -13.26 -11.06
C THR A 129 4.27 -12.60 -12.26
N PHE A 130 4.17 -11.27 -12.32
CA PHE A 130 4.93 -10.42 -13.22
C PHE A 130 5.74 -9.44 -12.41
N HIS A 131 7.00 -9.26 -12.77
CA HIS A 131 7.92 -8.33 -12.13
C HIS A 131 8.15 -7.13 -13.05
N GLU A 132 7.74 -5.94 -12.60
CA GLU A 132 8.06 -4.64 -13.21
C GLU A 132 9.40 -4.19 -12.68
N ASP A 133 10.35 -3.94 -13.55
CA ASP A 133 11.60 -3.31 -13.19
C ASP A 133 11.42 -1.79 -13.00
N ALA A 134 12.31 -1.19 -12.20
CA ALA A 134 12.21 0.24 -11.92
C ALA A 134 12.41 1.13 -13.15
N GLN A 135 12.95 0.58 -14.24
CA GLN A 135 13.26 1.27 -15.49
C GLN A 135 12.24 1.00 -16.59
N ASP A 136 11.33 0.03 -16.39
CA ASP A 136 10.32 -0.31 -17.37
C ASP A 136 9.40 0.90 -17.65
N VAL A 137 9.17 1.16 -18.92
CA VAL A 137 8.16 2.14 -19.30
C VAL A 137 6.76 1.53 -19.23
N GLN A 138 5.75 2.37 -19.07
CA GLN A 138 4.36 1.95 -18.86
C GLN A 138 3.87 0.94 -19.93
N ALA A 139 4.31 1.09 -21.18
CA ALA A 139 3.93 0.19 -22.28
C ALA A 139 4.49 -1.22 -22.07
N GLU A 140 5.75 -1.35 -21.66
CA GLU A 140 6.41 -2.63 -21.40
C GLU A 140 5.74 -3.35 -20.23
N VAL A 141 5.41 -2.62 -19.15
CA VAL A 141 4.68 -3.17 -18.00
C VAL A 141 3.31 -3.69 -18.43
N MET A 142 2.57 -2.94 -19.22
CA MET A 142 1.23 -3.34 -19.66
C MET A 142 1.28 -4.54 -20.61
N ASP A 143 2.25 -4.61 -21.51
CA ASP A 143 2.45 -5.76 -22.40
C ASP A 143 2.85 -7.01 -21.60
N GLY A 144 3.77 -6.89 -20.66
CA GLY A 144 4.17 -7.96 -19.75
C GLY A 144 3.00 -8.51 -18.93
N LEU A 145 2.16 -7.63 -18.39
CA LEU A 145 0.95 -8.00 -17.64
C LEU A 145 -0.07 -8.70 -18.54
N ALA A 146 -0.31 -8.18 -19.75
CA ALA A 146 -1.22 -8.80 -20.72
C ALA A 146 -0.72 -10.18 -21.17
N ARG A 147 0.59 -10.33 -21.36
CA ARG A 147 1.22 -11.62 -21.67
C ARG A 147 1.05 -12.62 -20.54
N THR A 148 1.30 -12.23 -19.31
CA THR A 148 1.10 -13.07 -18.12
C THR A 148 -0.35 -13.48 -17.95
N MET A 149 -1.28 -12.56 -18.20
CA MET A 149 -2.72 -12.82 -18.16
C MET A 149 -3.15 -13.82 -19.25
N ARG A 150 -2.66 -13.64 -20.49
CA ARG A 150 -2.89 -14.59 -21.58
C ARG A 150 -2.39 -15.99 -21.23
N LEU A 151 -1.21 -16.10 -20.62
CA LEU A 151 -0.62 -17.36 -20.24
C LEU A 151 -1.47 -18.10 -19.21
N GLY A 152 -1.94 -17.43 -18.15
CA GLY A 152 -2.79 -18.04 -17.12
C GLY A 152 -4.17 -18.43 -17.67
N LEU A 153 -4.78 -17.57 -18.50
CA LEU A 153 -6.10 -17.84 -19.09
C LEU A 153 -6.06 -18.91 -20.18
N PHE A 154 -4.92 -19.10 -20.84
CA PHE A 154 -4.74 -20.10 -21.88
C PHE A 154 -5.08 -21.52 -21.38
N ARG A 155 -4.71 -21.86 -20.17
CA ARG A 155 -5.02 -23.16 -19.57
C ARG A 155 -6.53 -23.41 -19.53
N TYR A 156 -7.32 -22.42 -19.16
CA TYR A 156 -8.79 -22.54 -19.10
C TYR A 156 -9.41 -22.64 -20.50
N ALA A 157 -8.85 -21.94 -21.49
CA ALA A 157 -9.27 -22.05 -22.88
C ALA A 157 -9.02 -23.46 -23.45
N LEU A 158 -7.92 -24.10 -23.07
CA LEU A 158 -7.66 -25.50 -23.44
C LEU A 158 -8.72 -26.44 -22.85
N TYR A 159 -9.10 -26.26 -21.58
CA TYR A 159 -10.15 -27.06 -20.94
C TYR A 159 -11.54 -26.82 -21.53
N SER A 160 -11.83 -25.65 -22.09
CA SER A 160 -13.10 -25.36 -22.76
C SER A 160 -13.26 -26.00 -24.14
N GLY A 161 -12.28 -26.78 -24.62
CA GLY A 161 -12.27 -27.37 -25.93
C GLY A 161 -11.83 -26.45 -27.07
N MET A 162 -11.45 -25.20 -26.76
CA MET A 162 -10.95 -24.25 -27.79
C MET A 162 -9.50 -24.50 -28.22
N GLY A 163 -8.86 -25.55 -27.69
CA GLY A 163 -7.45 -25.83 -27.99
C GLY A 163 -7.17 -26.03 -29.50
N SER A 164 -8.15 -26.45 -30.30
CA SER A 164 -8.03 -26.60 -31.75
C SER A 164 -8.10 -25.26 -32.49
N GLU A 165 -8.59 -24.21 -31.89
CA GLU A 165 -8.76 -22.87 -32.48
C GLU A 165 -7.59 -21.93 -32.12
N ILE A 166 -6.70 -22.36 -31.20
CA ILE A 166 -5.60 -21.53 -30.70
C ILE A 166 -4.29 -21.97 -31.40
N ASP A 167 -3.73 -21.07 -32.20
CA ASP A 167 -2.39 -21.22 -32.79
C ASP A 167 -1.34 -20.64 -31.82
N VAL A 168 -0.56 -21.52 -31.17
CA VAL A 168 0.52 -21.10 -30.28
C VAL A 168 1.80 -20.98 -31.06
N ARG A 169 2.26 -19.76 -31.30
CA ARG A 169 3.57 -19.48 -31.87
C ARG A 169 4.56 -19.13 -30.78
N PHE A 170 5.61 -19.93 -30.66
CA PHE A 170 6.76 -19.54 -29.89
C PHE A 170 7.67 -18.70 -30.78
N ASP A 171 7.72 -17.39 -30.58
CA ASP A 171 8.78 -16.55 -31.13
C ASP A 171 10.08 -16.83 -30.35
N GLY A 172 10.57 -18.06 -30.47
CA GLY A 172 11.95 -18.37 -30.09
C GLY A 172 12.83 -17.55 -31.03
N THR A 173 13.79 -16.80 -30.51
CA THR A 173 14.92 -16.30 -31.30
C THR A 173 15.36 -17.39 -32.24
N ALA A 174 15.30 -17.09 -33.54
CA ALA A 174 15.72 -18.00 -34.59
C ALA A 174 17.05 -18.65 -34.18
N VAL A 175 17.01 -19.95 -33.92
CA VAL A 175 18.24 -20.74 -33.94
C VAL A 175 18.65 -20.65 -35.38
N ASP A 176 19.71 -19.90 -35.68
CA ASP A 176 20.28 -19.83 -37.03
C ASP A 176 20.38 -21.25 -37.55
N GLU A 177 19.79 -21.49 -38.77
CA GLU A 177 19.95 -22.72 -39.53
C GLU A 177 21.42 -22.86 -39.96
N ALA A 178 22.33 -22.93 -39.04
CA ALA A 178 23.67 -23.43 -39.27
C ALA A 178 23.72 -24.84 -38.67
N GLY A 179 23.51 -25.85 -39.53
CA GLY A 179 23.59 -27.24 -39.14
C GLY A 179 24.94 -27.59 -38.48
N GLY A 180 24.90 -27.62 -37.18
CA GLY A 180 25.94 -28.20 -36.34
C GLY A 180 25.29 -29.19 -35.41
N ASP A 181 25.72 -30.42 -35.46
CA ASP A 181 25.43 -31.48 -34.47
C ASP A 181 25.66 -30.91 -33.06
N LEU A 182 24.59 -30.54 -32.36
CA LEU A 182 24.64 -30.21 -30.98
C LEU A 182 24.62 -31.52 -30.18
N ASP A 183 25.82 -31.95 -29.73
CA ASP A 183 25.95 -32.93 -28.68
C ASP A 183 25.06 -32.53 -27.48
N ALA A 184 24.08 -33.37 -27.18
CA ALA A 184 23.08 -33.16 -26.13
C ALA A 184 23.65 -33.34 -24.71
N SER A 185 24.91 -32.97 -24.46
CA SER A 185 25.61 -33.23 -23.20
C SER A 185 25.99 -31.95 -22.41
N GLU A 186 25.65 -30.77 -22.86
CA GLU A 186 25.81 -29.54 -22.05
C GLU A 186 24.49 -28.77 -21.98
N ALA A 187 23.48 -29.37 -21.32
CA ALA A 187 22.48 -28.58 -20.65
C ALA A 187 23.20 -27.83 -19.54
N ASP A 188 23.59 -26.59 -19.82
CA ASP A 188 24.15 -25.66 -18.83
C ASP A 188 23.15 -25.53 -17.68
N THR A 189 23.37 -26.37 -16.65
CA THR A 189 22.67 -26.30 -15.38
C THR A 189 23.09 -25.00 -14.70
N GLY A 190 22.30 -23.92 -14.96
CA GLY A 190 22.29 -22.74 -14.13
C GLY A 190 23.59 -21.96 -14.16
N SER A 191 23.78 -21.14 -15.19
CA SER A 191 24.61 -19.96 -15.00
C SER A 191 23.92 -19.15 -13.90
N GLU A 192 24.46 -19.19 -12.67
CA GLU A 192 24.10 -18.22 -11.65
C GLU A 192 24.19 -16.85 -12.31
N LEU A 193 23.03 -16.19 -12.48
CA LEU A 193 22.97 -14.85 -13.03
C LEU A 193 23.87 -13.97 -12.16
N TYR A 194 25.08 -13.67 -12.67
CA TYR A 194 26.04 -12.84 -11.97
C TYR A 194 25.47 -11.43 -11.83
N ASP A 195 25.00 -11.08 -10.60
CA ASP A 195 24.58 -9.73 -10.26
C ASP A 195 25.75 -8.94 -9.66
N PRO A 196 26.39 -8.04 -10.43
CA PRO A 196 27.53 -7.23 -9.94
C PRO A 196 27.12 -6.26 -8.82
N TRP A 197 25.83 -6.00 -8.66
CA TRP A 197 25.28 -5.07 -7.66
C TRP A 197 24.88 -5.77 -6.35
N ASN A 198 24.93 -7.09 -6.30
CA ASN A 198 24.55 -7.89 -5.12
C ASN A 198 23.21 -7.45 -4.52
N TYR A 199 22.16 -7.41 -5.37
CA TYR A 199 20.79 -6.99 -5.05
C TYR A 199 20.62 -5.52 -4.61
N TRP A 200 21.66 -4.68 -4.79
CA TRP A 200 21.50 -3.24 -4.59
C TRP A 200 20.83 -2.58 -5.78
N THR A 201 19.83 -1.74 -5.50
CA THR A 201 19.18 -0.87 -6.48
C THR A 201 19.33 0.56 -6.03
N PHE A 202 19.76 1.43 -6.92
CA PHE A 202 19.95 2.85 -6.66
C PHE A 202 19.01 3.64 -7.56
N ARG A 203 18.34 4.65 -6.97
CA ARG A 203 17.50 5.58 -7.72
C ARG A 203 17.82 7.00 -7.32
N VAL A 204 18.02 7.85 -8.30
CA VAL A 204 18.09 9.30 -8.13
C VAL A 204 16.91 9.90 -8.88
N SER A 205 16.12 10.71 -8.22
CA SER A 205 14.99 11.38 -8.84
C SER A 205 14.97 12.86 -8.47
N LEU A 206 14.58 13.68 -9.43
CA LEU A 206 14.36 15.10 -9.26
C LEU A 206 12.95 15.42 -9.77
N SER A 207 12.11 15.96 -8.92
CA SER A 207 10.79 16.46 -9.30
C SER A 207 10.65 17.91 -8.91
N GLY A 208 9.86 18.66 -9.68
CA GLY A 208 9.59 20.05 -9.40
C GLY A 208 8.22 20.44 -9.92
N ASP A 209 7.55 21.32 -9.19
CA ASP A 209 6.30 21.92 -9.59
C ASP A 209 6.37 23.44 -9.41
N MET A 210 5.68 24.15 -10.29
CA MET A 210 5.57 25.60 -10.25
C MET A 210 4.12 25.98 -10.52
N ASP A 211 3.56 26.82 -9.64
CA ASP A 211 2.21 27.36 -9.77
C ASP A 211 2.30 28.88 -9.72
N PHE A 212 1.89 29.52 -10.82
CA PHE A 212 1.89 30.97 -10.97
C PHE A 212 0.45 31.45 -11.08
N ARG A 213 0.01 32.24 -10.11
CA ARG A 213 -1.29 32.92 -10.09
C ARG A 213 -1.06 34.38 -9.80
N GLU A 214 -2.06 35.22 -10.10
CA GLU A 214 -1.99 36.67 -9.89
C GLU A 214 -1.57 37.03 -8.46
N THR A 215 -2.14 36.34 -7.46
CA THR A 215 -1.90 36.63 -6.03
C THR A 215 -1.01 35.60 -5.33
N ARG A 216 -0.50 34.57 -6.07
CA ARG A 216 0.33 33.53 -5.48
C ARG A 216 1.30 32.98 -6.48
N THR A 217 2.54 32.94 -6.10
CA THR A 217 3.58 32.20 -6.81
C THR A 217 4.16 31.14 -5.86
N SER A 218 4.18 29.90 -6.28
CA SER A 218 4.85 28.83 -5.53
C SER A 218 5.75 28.02 -6.45
N SER A 219 6.93 27.67 -5.96
CA SER A 219 7.83 26.71 -6.59
C SER A 219 8.32 25.71 -5.57
N ARG A 220 8.47 24.47 -6.01
CA ARG A 220 8.94 23.37 -5.21
C ARG A 220 9.88 22.49 -6.02
N ILE A 221 10.98 22.07 -5.41
CA ILE A 221 11.96 21.15 -6.00
C ILE A 221 12.24 20.06 -4.96
N ASP A 222 12.04 18.81 -5.35
CA ASP A 222 12.20 17.63 -4.50
C ASP A 222 13.26 16.67 -5.10
N PRO A 223 14.54 16.82 -4.79
CA PRO A 223 15.54 15.78 -5.06
C PRO A 223 15.41 14.63 -4.08
N ARG A 224 15.54 13.39 -4.59
CA ARG A 224 15.51 12.15 -3.80
C ARG A 224 16.61 11.21 -4.26
N ILE A 225 17.17 10.49 -3.30
CA ILE A 225 18.12 9.40 -3.52
C ILE A 225 17.62 8.23 -2.69
N ASP A 226 17.42 7.10 -3.35
CA ASP A 226 17.02 5.85 -2.72
C ASP A 226 18.10 4.80 -3.01
N ALA A 227 18.46 4.00 -2.00
CA ALA A 227 19.32 2.85 -2.15
C ALA A 227 18.69 1.70 -1.37
N ASP A 228 18.30 0.67 -2.08
CA ASP A 228 17.57 -0.46 -1.56
C ASP A 228 18.31 -1.77 -1.83
N ARG A 229 18.32 -2.67 -0.86
CA ARG A 229 18.79 -4.04 -1.01
C ARG A 229 17.79 -4.98 -0.35
N VAL A 230 17.27 -5.94 -1.11
CA VAL A 230 16.36 -6.95 -0.57
C VAL A 230 16.83 -8.33 -1.03
N THR A 231 17.07 -9.18 -0.05
CA THR A 231 17.36 -10.61 -0.22
C THR A 231 16.40 -11.39 0.69
N GLU A 232 16.41 -12.69 0.66
CA GLU A 232 15.61 -13.52 1.58
C GLU A 232 15.91 -13.23 3.05
N GLU A 233 17.18 -12.94 3.38
CA GLU A 233 17.63 -12.71 4.75
C GLU A 233 17.63 -11.24 5.15
N TRP A 234 17.89 -10.32 4.23
CA TRP A 234 18.12 -8.92 4.52
C TRP A 234 17.22 -7.98 3.72
N LYS A 235 16.69 -6.97 4.41
CA LYS A 235 16.05 -5.81 3.78
C LYS A 235 16.72 -4.54 4.31
N ILE A 236 17.34 -3.79 3.40
CA ILE A 236 18.00 -2.52 3.69
C ILE A 236 17.38 -1.47 2.79
N ASN A 237 16.84 -0.40 3.38
CA ASN A 237 16.29 0.73 2.65
C ASN A 237 16.93 2.02 3.20
N LEU A 238 17.57 2.77 2.32
CA LEU A 238 18.21 4.06 2.63
C LEU A 238 17.58 5.12 1.74
N HIS A 239 17.01 6.15 2.34
CA HIS A 239 16.34 7.22 1.60
C HIS A 239 16.85 8.58 2.07
N ALA A 240 17.22 9.41 1.12
CA ALA A 240 17.55 10.82 1.32
C ALA A 240 16.60 11.67 0.48
N ARG A 241 15.99 12.67 1.09
CA ARG A 241 15.04 13.57 0.44
C ARG A 241 15.26 14.98 0.94
N THR A 242 15.17 15.96 0.04
CA THR A 242 15.10 17.37 0.37
C THR A 242 13.86 17.98 -0.30
N ASP A 243 13.24 18.96 0.33
CA ASP A 243 12.10 19.71 -0.18
C ASP A 243 12.47 21.20 -0.12
N PHE A 244 12.80 21.77 -1.27
CA PHE A 244 13.05 23.20 -1.42
C PHE A 244 11.76 23.87 -1.83
N ARG A 245 11.14 24.63 -0.94
CA ARG A 245 9.89 25.33 -1.20
C ARG A 245 10.08 26.83 -1.12
N ARG A 246 9.54 27.53 -2.10
CA ARG A 246 9.49 28.99 -2.15
C ARG A 246 8.06 29.37 -2.48
N GLU A 247 7.44 30.11 -1.59
CA GLU A 247 6.07 30.59 -1.79
C GLU A 247 5.99 32.09 -1.51
N ARG A 248 5.36 32.80 -2.45
CA ARG A 248 5.04 34.21 -2.33
C ARG A 248 3.54 34.35 -2.48
N ARG A 249 2.92 35.05 -1.56
CA ARG A 249 1.48 35.29 -1.56
C ARG A 249 1.20 36.77 -1.27
N GLU A 250 0.37 37.40 -2.10
CA GLU A 250 -0.17 38.74 -1.85
C GLU A 250 -1.49 38.58 -1.09
N LEU A 251 -1.60 39.30 0.03
CA LEU A 251 -2.80 39.35 0.86
C LEU A 251 -3.76 40.41 0.33
N SER A 252 -5.03 40.35 0.78
CA SER A 252 -6.10 41.27 0.36
C SER A 252 -5.82 42.73 0.73
N ASP A 253 -4.92 42.99 1.67
CA ASP A 253 -4.47 44.34 2.09
C ASP A 253 -3.22 44.84 1.31
N GLY A 254 -2.76 44.08 0.29
CA GLY A 254 -1.62 44.38 -0.54
C GLY A 254 -0.24 44.01 0.08
N ARG A 255 -0.23 43.44 1.27
CA ARG A 255 1.02 42.92 1.87
C ARG A 255 1.46 41.63 1.15
N GLU A 256 2.75 41.52 0.92
CA GLU A 256 3.38 40.32 0.40
C GLU A 256 3.96 39.48 1.53
N VAL A 257 3.57 38.22 1.59
CA VAL A 257 4.10 37.23 2.53
C VAL A 257 4.92 36.20 1.78
N ARG A 258 6.13 35.89 2.27
CA ARG A 258 7.06 34.93 1.69
C ARG A 258 7.26 33.77 2.65
N ASP A 259 7.29 32.56 2.11
CA ASP A 259 7.58 31.34 2.84
C ASP A 259 8.68 30.58 2.09
N ASP A 260 9.89 30.63 2.64
CA ASP A 260 11.08 29.95 2.12
C ASP A 260 11.42 28.82 3.10
N ARG A 261 11.28 27.56 2.66
CA ARG A 261 11.56 26.37 3.46
C ARG A 261 12.50 25.42 2.73
N ASP A 262 13.43 24.88 3.48
CA ASP A 262 14.37 23.87 3.05
C ASP A 262 14.32 22.72 4.07
N ASP A 263 13.38 21.78 3.86
CA ASP A 263 13.22 20.62 4.71
C ASP A 263 14.00 19.43 4.11
N TRP A 264 14.72 18.69 4.93
CA TRP A 264 15.43 17.49 4.51
C TRP A 264 15.14 16.32 5.44
N ARG A 265 15.30 15.12 4.89
CA ARG A 265 15.10 13.88 5.63
C ARG A 265 16.02 12.78 5.13
N LEU A 266 16.70 12.11 6.06
CA LEU A 266 17.43 10.88 5.86
C LEU A 266 16.74 9.78 6.65
N SER A 267 16.45 8.65 6.04
CA SER A 267 15.89 7.49 6.74
C SER A 267 16.63 6.23 6.34
N ALA A 268 16.83 5.34 7.30
CA ALA A 268 17.44 4.05 7.11
C ALA A 268 16.63 2.99 7.85
N LEU A 269 16.31 1.91 7.14
CA LEU A 269 15.69 0.72 7.69
C LEU A 269 16.59 -0.46 7.37
N VAL A 270 17.04 -1.18 8.39
CA VAL A 270 17.81 -2.41 8.26
C VAL A 270 17.06 -3.52 8.98
N VAL A 271 16.65 -4.55 8.26
CA VAL A 271 15.89 -5.70 8.79
C VAL A 271 16.61 -6.99 8.44
N ARG A 272 16.67 -7.89 9.39
CA ARG A 272 17.09 -9.27 9.20
C ARG A 272 15.92 -10.22 9.45
N SER A 273 15.65 -11.08 8.47
CA SER A 273 14.66 -12.15 8.60
C SER A 273 15.25 -13.27 9.47
N LEU A 274 14.47 -13.73 10.46
CA LEU A 274 14.83 -14.86 11.34
C LEU A 274 13.98 -16.10 11.03
N GLY A 275 13.30 -16.11 9.89
CA GLY A 275 12.44 -17.19 9.41
C GLY A 275 11.15 -16.63 8.78
N ASN A 276 10.17 -17.50 8.58
CA ASN A 276 8.95 -17.18 7.84
C ASN A 276 7.99 -16.23 8.57
N HIS A 277 8.19 -16.01 9.88
CA HIS A 277 7.27 -15.26 10.72
C HIS A 277 7.94 -14.16 11.54
N LEU A 278 9.25 -14.19 11.72
CA LEU A 278 9.94 -13.33 12.65
C LEU A 278 11.04 -12.53 11.96
N SER A 279 11.11 -11.23 12.25
CA SER A 279 12.19 -10.35 11.80
C SER A 279 12.63 -9.42 12.92
N VAL A 280 13.88 -9.01 12.88
CA VAL A 280 14.43 -7.96 13.76
C VAL A 280 15.05 -6.87 12.89
N GLY A 281 15.01 -5.64 13.37
CA GLY A 281 15.55 -4.55 12.59
C GLY A 281 15.80 -3.28 13.39
N VAL A 282 16.29 -2.28 12.69
CA VAL A 282 16.49 -0.92 13.22
C VAL A 282 15.94 0.06 12.21
N ASP A 283 15.04 0.93 12.68
CA ASP A 283 14.53 2.10 11.94
C ASP A 283 15.23 3.35 12.46
N THR A 284 15.78 4.13 11.56
CA THR A 284 16.44 5.41 11.87
C THR A 284 15.87 6.50 10.96
N ASP A 285 15.54 7.64 11.57
CA ASP A 285 15.01 8.82 10.88
C ASP A 285 15.72 10.07 11.38
N PHE A 286 16.40 10.78 10.48
CA PHE A 286 17.08 12.04 10.77
C PHE A 286 16.54 13.11 9.83
N ARG A 287 15.97 14.16 10.38
CA ARG A 287 15.31 15.22 9.61
C ARG A 287 15.40 16.58 10.26
N ASN A 288 15.15 17.64 9.47
CA ASN A 288 14.65 18.91 9.97
C ASN A 288 13.19 19.11 9.55
N SER A 289 12.49 20.01 10.23
CA SER A 289 11.15 20.45 9.86
C SER A 289 10.83 21.78 10.51
N VAL A 290 10.72 22.82 9.70
CA VAL A 290 10.35 24.16 10.21
C VAL A 290 8.96 24.14 10.79
N ALA A 291 8.00 23.47 10.13
CA ALA A 291 6.61 23.38 10.59
C ALA A 291 6.44 22.67 11.96
N LEU A 292 7.41 21.86 12.37
CA LEU A 292 7.43 21.18 13.66
C LEU A 292 8.47 21.77 14.62
N ASN A 293 8.93 22.99 14.38
CA ASN A 293 9.97 23.64 15.20
C ASN A 293 11.24 22.79 15.38
N GLN A 294 11.52 21.83 14.48
CA GLN A 294 12.63 20.89 14.60
C GLN A 294 13.79 21.33 13.70
N ARG A 295 14.85 21.89 14.26
CA ARG A 295 16.10 22.18 13.56
C ARG A 295 16.81 20.88 13.16
N SER A 296 16.81 19.90 14.06
CA SER A 296 17.17 18.53 13.75
C SER A 296 16.43 17.57 14.68
N ARG A 297 16.05 16.40 14.14
CA ARG A 297 15.47 15.32 14.91
C ARG A 297 16.06 14.00 14.45
N LEU A 298 16.71 13.31 15.36
CA LEU A 298 17.21 11.95 15.17
C LEU A 298 16.34 10.97 15.96
N ARG A 299 15.83 9.95 15.33
CA ARG A 299 15.21 8.77 15.97
C ARG A 299 15.96 7.52 15.61
N VAL A 300 16.16 6.66 16.59
CA VAL A 300 16.74 5.33 16.41
C VAL A 300 15.88 4.34 17.20
N ASN A 301 15.28 3.39 16.49
CA ASN A 301 14.30 2.45 17.04
C ASN A 301 14.66 1.02 16.63
N PRO A 302 15.40 0.27 17.44
CA PRO A 302 15.43 -1.19 17.36
C PRO A 302 14.01 -1.77 17.45
N ALA A 303 13.71 -2.76 16.62
CA ALA A 303 12.38 -3.32 16.50
C ALA A 303 12.40 -4.82 16.29
N ILE A 304 11.32 -5.45 16.70
CA ILE A 304 10.98 -6.83 16.39
C ILE A 304 9.62 -6.85 15.69
N GLU A 305 9.49 -7.68 14.68
CA GLU A 305 8.27 -7.87 13.92
C GLU A 305 7.90 -9.34 13.89
N TYR A 306 6.63 -9.62 14.12
CA TYR A 306 6.04 -10.94 13.99
C TYR A 306 4.91 -10.92 12.97
N ASN A 307 5.00 -11.79 11.97
CA ASN A 307 3.99 -12.01 10.95
C ASN A 307 3.23 -13.30 11.27
N TYR A 308 1.91 -13.19 11.48
CA TYR A 308 1.07 -14.36 11.79
C TYR A 308 0.98 -15.31 10.59
N TYR A 309 0.81 -14.76 9.38
CA TYR A 309 0.87 -15.53 8.14
C TYR A 309 2.29 -15.59 7.60
N PRO A 310 2.71 -16.67 6.93
CA PRO A 310 4.00 -16.72 6.26
C PRO A 310 4.16 -15.57 5.26
N TYR A 311 5.38 -15.06 5.08
CA TYR A 311 5.65 -13.97 4.13
C TYR A 311 5.23 -14.28 2.69
N ALA A 312 5.21 -15.57 2.30
CA ALA A 312 4.74 -16.01 0.98
C ALA A 312 3.25 -15.70 0.73
N GLU A 313 2.43 -15.59 1.78
CA GLU A 313 1.01 -15.27 1.68
C GLU A 313 0.72 -13.75 1.72
N ALA A 314 1.73 -12.90 1.87
CA ALA A 314 1.56 -11.45 2.13
C ALA A 314 0.79 -10.70 1.03
N THR A 315 0.68 -11.24 -0.17
CA THR A 315 -0.12 -10.68 -1.25
C THR A 315 -1.62 -10.83 -1.02
N ARG A 316 -2.05 -11.93 -0.40
CA ARG A 316 -3.46 -12.21 -0.05
C ARG A 316 -3.80 -11.84 1.38
N ARG A 317 -3.02 -12.35 2.33
CA ARG A 317 -3.27 -12.21 3.76
C ARG A 317 -2.01 -11.77 4.47
N GLN A 318 -2.13 -10.79 5.32
CA GLN A 318 -1.01 -10.32 6.12
C GLN A 318 -1.54 -9.87 7.49
N MET A 319 -0.91 -10.33 8.56
CA MET A 319 -1.16 -9.83 9.90
C MET A 319 0.19 -9.66 10.60
N ILE A 320 0.57 -8.40 10.78
CA ILE A 320 1.86 -8.01 11.33
C ILE A 320 1.65 -7.37 12.69
N ALA A 321 2.44 -7.76 13.66
CA ALA A 321 2.66 -7.03 14.89
C ALA A 321 4.12 -6.61 14.96
N HIS A 322 4.41 -5.32 15.11
CA HIS A 322 5.76 -4.85 15.33
C HIS A 322 5.84 -4.03 16.62
N TYR A 323 6.93 -4.20 17.35
CA TYR A 323 7.22 -3.44 18.56
C TYR A 323 8.64 -2.89 18.48
N SER A 324 8.78 -1.63 18.83
CA SER A 324 10.09 -0.97 18.85
C SER A 324 10.27 -0.15 20.13
N VAL A 325 11.50 -0.11 20.60
CA VAL A 325 11.94 0.74 21.71
C VAL A 325 13.17 1.50 21.25
N GLY A 326 13.20 2.79 21.50
CA GLY A 326 14.31 3.60 21.04
C GLY A 326 14.33 4.98 21.68
N PHE A 327 14.98 5.91 21.04
CA PHE A 327 15.04 7.29 21.52
C PHE A 327 14.85 8.28 20.38
N GLN A 328 14.36 9.46 20.75
CA GLN A 328 14.27 10.64 19.91
C GLN A 328 15.11 11.74 20.52
N ARG A 329 16.08 12.27 19.76
CA ARG A 329 16.83 13.48 20.07
C ARG A 329 16.38 14.60 19.15
N SER A 330 15.94 15.70 19.75
CA SER A 330 15.47 16.90 19.03
C SER A 330 16.28 18.10 19.45
N ASP A 331 16.71 18.91 18.46
CA ASP A 331 17.16 20.28 18.61
C ASP A 331 16.10 21.17 17.96
N TYR A 332 15.65 22.21 18.64
CA TYR A 332 14.55 23.07 18.20
C TYR A 332 15.07 24.40 17.62
N PHE A 333 14.30 25.02 16.74
CA PHE A 333 14.58 26.38 16.26
C PHE A 333 14.29 27.40 17.36
N GLU A 334 13.19 27.24 18.07
CA GLU A 334 12.70 28.07 19.14
C GLU A 334 12.47 27.23 20.39
N GLU A 335 12.56 27.85 21.57
CA GLU A 335 12.22 27.20 22.82
C GLU A 335 10.79 26.67 22.78
N THR A 336 10.60 25.44 23.24
CA THR A 336 9.29 24.81 23.27
C THR A 336 8.46 25.32 24.46
N MET A 337 7.14 25.11 24.41
CA MET A 337 6.24 25.43 25.55
C MET A 337 6.60 24.70 26.85
N PHE A 338 7.48 23.70 26.80
CA PHE A 338 8.02 22.97 27.93
C PHE A 338 9.40 23.48 28.38
N GLY A 339 9.90 24.59 27.77
CA GLY A 339 11.19 25.20 28.14
C GLY A 339 12.40 24.49 27.54
N ALA A 340 12.21 23.64 26.54
CA ALA A 340 13.29 22.87 25.94
C ALA A 340 13.76 23.50 24.62
N THR A 341 15.07 23.67 24.46
CA THR A 341 15.74 23.98 23.18
C THR A 341 16.40 22.75 22.58
N ARG A 342 16.67 21.75 23.40
CA ARG A 342 17.21 20.43 23.04
C ARG A 342 16.76 19.40 24.06
N GLU A 343 16.40 18.22 23.59
CA GLU A 343 16.04 17.11 24.46
C GLU A 343 16.34 15.75 23.84
N THR A 344 16.44 14.71 24.68
CA THR A 344 16.57 13.33 24.25
C THR A 344 15.60 12.49 25.07
N LEU A 345 14.62 11.91 24.41
CA LEU A 345 13.51 11.23 25.06
C LEU A 345 13.44 9.77 24.60
N PRO A 346 13.41 8.82 25.54
CA PRO A 346 13.16 7.43 25.23
C PRO A 346 11.68 7.26 24.83
N GLN A 347 11.43 6.42 23.84
CA GLN A 347 10.08 6.13 23.34
C GLN A 347 9.92 4.65 23.01
N HIS A 348 8.68 4.21 23.00
CA HIS A 348 8.32 2.93 22.43
C HIS A 348 7.15 3.06 21.45
N ARG A 349 7.01 2.07 20.58
CA ARG A 349 5.94 2.01 19.56
C ARG A 349 5.45 0.60 19.40
N LEU A 350 4.15 0.47 19.23
CA LEU A 350 3.47 -0.76 18.88
C LEU A 350 2.66 -0.51 17.61
N GLY A 351 2.81 -1.36 16.61
CA GLY A 351 1.98 -1.36 15.42
C GLY A 351 1.40 -2.73 15.20
N VAL A 352 0.11 -2.78 14.86
CA VAL A 352 -0.57 -4.00 14.43
C VAL A 352 -1.27 -3.68 13.13
N GLN A 353 -1.06 -4.50 12.11
CA GLN A 353 -1.70 -4.36 10.81
C GLN A 353 -2.29 -5.68 10.37
N TYR A 354 -3.51 -5.64 9.87
CA TYR A 354 -4.16 -6.75 9.21
C TYR A 354 -4.58 -6.33 7.81
N ARG A 355 -4.38 -7.21 6.85
CA ARG A 355 -4.84 -7.03 5.47
C ARG A 355 -5.30 -8.37 4.92
N ALA A 356 -6.46 -8.38 4.30
CA ALA A 356 -6.97 -9.53 3.57
C ALA A 356 -7.51 -9.08 2.21
N ARG A 357 -7.25 -9.89 1.20
CA ARG A 357 -7.77 -9.75 -0.16
C ARG A 357 -8.35 -11.09 -0.55
N GLU A 358 -9.65 -11.14 -0.60
CA GLU A 358 -10.39 -12.37 -0.78
C GLU A 358 -11.47 -12.18 -1.86
N GLU A 359 -12.11 -13.24 -2.21
CA GLU A 359 -13.18 -13.22 -3.21
C GLU A 359 -14.38 -12.34 -2.84
N TRP A 360 -14.64 -12.15 -1.56
CA TRP A 360 -15.72 -11.27 -1.07
C TRP A 360 -15.34 -9.78 -1.12
N GLY A 361 -14.06 -9.45 -1.36
CA GLY A 361 -13.51 -8.11 -1.39
C GLY A 361 -12.22 -7.97 -0.61
N ASN A 362 -11.99 -6.81 -0.02
CA ASN A 362 -10.78 -6.53 0.76
C ASN A 362 -11.10 -5.91 2.11
N ALA A 363 -10.26 -6.20 3.09
CA ALA A 363 -10.30 -5.59 4.40
C ALA A 363 -8.89 -5.19 4.84
N GLY A 364 -8.78 -4.00 5.40
CA GLY A 364 -7.58 -3.49 6.04
C GLY A 364 -7.89 -2.96 7.43
N PHE A 365 -7.02 -3.23 8.39
CA PHE A 365 -7.11 -2.68 9.74
C PHE A 365 -5.70 -2.39 10.25
N GLY A 366 -5.52 -1.26 10.94
CA GLY A 366 -4.25 -0.90 11.52
C GLY A 366 -4.42 -0.14 12.82
N VAL A 367 -3.56 -0.46 13.78
CA VAL A 367 -3.39 0.28 15.03
C VAL A 367 -1.94 0.65 15.15
N ASP A 368 -1.67 1.91 15.42
CA ASP A 368 -0.33 2.44 15.69
C ASP A 368 -0.39 3.19 17.03
N ALA A 369 0.42 2.79 17.98
CA ALA A 369 0.55 3.45 19.29
C ALA A 369 2.00 3.83 19.52
N SER A 370 2.24 5.01 20.06
CA SER A 370 3.56 5.45 20.50
C SER A 370 3.44 6.23 21.81
N GLN A 371 4.45 6.14 22.63
CA GLN A 371 4.52 6.82 23.91
C GLN A 371 5.97 7.17 24.24
N PHE A 372 6.19 8.34 24.84
CA PHE A 372 7.46 8.68 25.45
C PHE A 372 7.54 8.09 26.84
N LEU A 373 8.65 7.43 27.17
CA LEU A 373 8.81 6.68 28.41
C LEU A 373 9.12 7.56 29.63
N HIS A 374 9.45 8.84 29.43
CA HIS A 374 9.74 9.78 30.52
C HIS A 374 8.45 10.28 31.19
N ASP A 375 7.34 10.32 30.45
CA ASP A 375 6.04 10.76 30.94
C ASP A 375 4.94 10.07 30.12
N ALA A 376 4.05 9.37 30.82
CA ALA A 376 2.98 8.59 30.23
C ALA A 376 1.90 9.44 29.52
N ASP A 377 1.83 10.73 29.84
CA ASP A 377 0.88 11.66 29.24
C ASP A 377 1.25 12.02 27.80
N PHE A 378 2.52 11.81 27.38
CA PHE A 378 2.95 12.04 26.00
C PHE A 378 2.84 10.79 25.14
N TYR A 379 1.69 10.65 24.50
CA TYR A 379 1.37 9.49 23.65
C TYR A 379 0.65 9.88 22.35
N SER A 380 0.67 8.97 21.40
CA SER A 380 -0.23 9.02 20.26
C SER A 380 -0.81 7.63 19.99
N LEU A 381 -2.08 7.60 19.61
CA LEU A 381 -2.80 6.39 19.22
C LEU A 381 -3.55 6.65 17.93
N GLY A 382 -3.31 5.84 16.92
CA GLY A 382 -3.98 5.89 15.63
C GLY A 382 -4.63 4.54 15.33
N VAL A 383 -5.87 4.60 14.85
CA VAL A 383 -6.61 3.43 14.33
C VAL A 383 -7.10 3.77 12.95
N ARG A 384 -6.95 2.84 12.00
CA ARG A 384 -7.47 2.97 10.65
C ARG A 384 -8.10 1.66 10.20
N GLY A 385 -9.13 1.74 9.39
CA GLY A 385 -9.75 0.57 8.80
C GLY A 385 -10.35 0.90 7.46
N ASP A 386 -10.32 -0.05 6.58
CA ASP A 386 -10.99 -0.04 5.28
C ASP A 386 -11.60 -1.41 5.00
N LEU A 387 -12.78 -1.40 4.41
CA LEU A 387 -13.52 -2.59 4.03
C LEU A 387 -14.22 -2.31 2.70
N SER A 388 -14.01 -3.17 1.73
CA SER A 388 -14.83 -3.24 0.53
C SER A 388 -15.43 -4.64 0.49
N TYR A 389 -16.75 -4.71 0.64
CA TYR A 389 -17.48 -5.97 0.80
C TYR A 389 -18.61 -6.11 -0.21
N ARG A 390 -18.57 -7.17 -0.98
CA ARG A 390 -19.61 -7.51 -1.93
C ARG A 390 -20.73 -8.25 -1.20
N ILE A 391 -21.87 -7.57 -0.99
CA ILE A 391 -23.02 -8.10 -0.25
C ILE A 391 -23.74 -9.16 -1.09
N VAL A 392 -24.08 -8.80 -2.33
CA VAL A 392 -24.69 -9.67 -3.34
C VAL A 392 -24.21 -9.22 -4.70
N ARG A 393 -24.61 -9.92 -5.76
CA ARG A 393 -24.32 -9.54 -7.16
C ARG A 393 -24.63 -8.07 -7.41
N GLY A 394 -23.63 -7.35 -7.90
CA GLY A 394 -23.71 -5.92 -8.23
C GLY A 394 -23.76 -4.97 -7.04
N LEU A 395 -23.96 -5.43 -5.80
CA LEU A 395 -24.05 -4.58 -4.61
C LEU A 395 -22.78 -4.65 -3.77
N GLU A 396 -22.08 -3.54 -3.68
CA GLU A 396 -20.84 -3.39 -2.92
C GLU A 396 -20.99 -2.32 -1.85
N LEU A 397 -20.52 -2.65 -0.64
CA LEU A 397 -20.40 -1.74 0.49
C LEU A 397 -18.92 -1.39 0.67
N SER A 398 -18.60 -0.11 0.69
CA SER A 398 -17.28 0.40 1.03
C SER A 398 -17.34 1.21 2.32
N LEU A 399 -16.50 0.86 3.27
CA LEU A 399 -16.32 1.56 4.54
C LEU A 399 -14.86 1.95 4.68
N SER A 400 -14.58 3.16 5.07
CA SER A 400 -13.25 3.53 5.52
C SER A 400 -13.33 4.48 6.69
N GLY A 401 -12.39 4.33 7.62
CA GLY A 401 -12.37 5.16 8.80
C GLY A 401 -10.97 5.29 9.38
N SER A 402 -10.71 6.41 10.00
CA SER A 402 -9.52 6.62 10.82
C SER A 402 -9.87 7.46 12.03
N ALA A 403 -9.28 7.10 13.15
CA ALA A 403 -9.32 7.86 14.39
C ALA A 403 -7.92 8.00 14.93
N SER A 404 -7.56 9.18 15.40
CA SER A 404 -6.29 9.39 16.09
C SER A 404 -6.46 10.32 17.28
N VAL A 405 -5.75 10.01 18.33
CA VAL A 405 -5.57 10.85 19.51
C VAL A 405 -4.07 11.13 19.62
N VAL A 406 -3.72 12.40 19.75
CA VAL A 406 -2.32 12.86 19.78
C VAL A 406 -2.14 13.77 20.99
N ASN A 407 -1.26 13.38 21.87
CA ASN A 407 -0.84 14.17 23.04
C ASN A 407 0.68 14.21 23.14
N ASP A 408 1.39 14.20 22.00
CA ASP A 408 2.86 14.18 21.94
C ASP A 408 3.46 15.45 21.31
N ASN A 409 2.74 16.58 21.38
CA ASN A 409 3.13 17.85 20.77
C ASN A 409 4.24 18.58 21.56
N ILE A 410 5.32 17.85 21.92
CA ILE A 410 6.47 18.37 22.69
C ILE A 410 7.25 19.47 21.94
N HIS A 411 7.09 19.55 20.63
CA HIS A 411 7.81 20.44 19.73
C HIS A 411 7.18 21.83 19.55
N THR A 412 6.01 22.07 20.15
CA THR A 412 5.27 23.33 19.99
C THR A 412 6.09 24.49 20.57
N PRO A 413 6.34 25.58 19.81
CA PRO A 413 7.05 26.76 20.30
C PRO A 413 6.32 27.43 21.48
N ALA A 414 7.08 28.08 22.36
CA ALA A 414 6.52 28.82 23.50
C ALA A 414 5.87 30.15 23.10
N GLY A 415 6.15 30.67 21.89
CA GLY A 415 5.62 31.90 21.37
C GLY A 415 4.16 31.82 20.93
N ASP A 416 3.51 32.97 20.77
CA ASP A 416 2.17 33.03 20.18
C ASP A 416 2.23 32.64 18.70
N ILE A 417 1.34 31.74 18.32
CA ILE A 417 1.21 31.30 16.92
C ILE A 417 0.39 32.35 16.17
N SER A 418 0.99 32.96 15.14
CA SER A 418 0.29 33.94 14.30
C SER A 418 -0.66 33.25 13.31
N ASP A 419 -1.78 33.92 12.99
CA ASP A 419 -2.70 33.43 11.94
C ASP A 419 -1.99 33.30 10.59
N GLU A 420 -0.98 34.14 10.33
CA GLU A 420 -0.17 34.07 9.10
C GLU A 420 0.67 32.77 9.06
N ASP A 421 1.26 32.37 10.16
CA ASP A 421 2.07 31.12 10.25
C ASP A 421 1.20 29.87 10.08
N ILE A 422 -0.04 29.91 10.60
CA ILE A 422 -1.02 28.84 10.40
C ILE A 422 -1.42 28.76 8.92
N LEU A 423 -1.78 29.88 8.30
CA LEU A 423 -2.21 29.94 6.90
C LEU A 423 -1.12 29.51 5.91
N LEU A 424 0.13 29.81 6.23
CA LEU A 424 1.30 29.39 5.44
C LEU A 424 1.75 27.97 5.76
N GLY A 425 1.17 27.36 6.78
CA GLY A 425 1.58 26.01 7.25
C GLY A 425 2.99 26.00 7.82
N ARG A 426 3.50 27.14 8.30
CA ARG A 426 4.77 27.23 9.03
C ARG A 426 4.67 26.63 10.41
N GLN A 427 3.50 26.72 11.03
CA GLN A 427 3.19 26.09 12.29
C GLN A 427 1.88 25.30 12.16
N ALA A 428 1.86 24.11 12.70
CA ALA A 428 0.66 23.28 12.77
C ALA A 428 -0.04 23.53 14.10
N LEU A 429 -1.36 23.79 14.05
CA LEU A 429 -2.16 23.80 15.27
C LEU A 429 -2.14 22.41 15.92
N PRO A 430 -1.80 22.29 17.20
CA PRO A 430 -1.89 21.03 17.90
C PRO A 430 -3.32 20.50 17.85
N SER A 431 -3.50 19.32 17.29
CA SER A 431 -4.79 18.67 17.22
C SER A 431 -4.79 17.45 18.13
N SER A 432 -5.56 17.49 19.21
CA SER A 432 -5.63 16.41 20.19
C SER A 432 -6.34 15.16 19.64
N TYR A 433 -7.24 15.33 18.67
CA TYR A 433 -7.94 14.20 18.05
C TYR A 433 -8.32 14.51 16.60
N ARG A 434 -8.47 13.46 15.83
CA ARG A 434 -8.96 13.52 14.45
C ARG A 434 -9.80 12.28 14.15
N TYR A 435 -10.98 12.49 13.58
CA TYR A 435 -11.84 11.42 13.09
C TYR A 435 -12.16 11.65 11.62
N ARG A 436 -12.14 10.59 10.85
CA ARG A 436 -12.57 10.59 9.46
C ARG A 436 -13.31 9.29 9.20
N THR A 437 -14.48 9.36 8.59
CA THR A 437 -15.27 8.20 8.20
C THR A 437 -15.83 8.44 6.82
N SER A 438 -15.83 7.40 6.00
CA SER A 438 -16.45 7.41 4.68
C SER A 438 -17.22 6.10 4.50
N VAL A 439 -18.46 6.21 4.03
CA VAL A 439 -19.35 5.09 3.73
C VAL A 439 -19.82 5.25 2.29
N GLY A 440 -19.66 4.21 1.50
CA GLY A 440 -20.14 4.16 0.13
C GLY A 440 -20.98 2.88 -0.07
N LEU A 441 -22.06 3.01 -0.80
CA LEU A 441 -22.85 1.89 -1.27
C LEU A 441 -22.99 2.04 -2.78
N SER A 442 -22.55 1.04 -3.51
CA SER A 442 -22.61 1.02 -4.96
C SER A 442 -23.45 -0.15 -5.42
N TYR A 443 -24.44 0.14 -6.27
CA TYR A 443 -25.22 -0.91 -6.91
C TYR A 443 -25.13 -0.79 -8.42
N ARG A 444 -24.64 -1.87 -9.05
CA ARG A 444 -24.48 -1.97 -10.51
C ARG A 444 -25.39 -3.06 -11.03
N TRP A 445 -26.20 -2.73 -12.03
CA TRP A 445 -27.08 -3.66 -12.72
C TRP A 445 -27.04 -3.42 -14.22
N GLY A 446 -27.52 -4.34 -15.00
CA GLY A 446 -27.58 -4.24 -16.46
C GLY A 446 -26.80 -5.35 -17.15
N SER A 447 -26.24 -5.07 -18.32
CA SER A 447 -25.48 -6.06 -19.08
C SER A 447 -24.28 -6.61 -18.32
N SER A 448 -24.14 -7.93 -18.26
CA SER A 448 -22.95 -8.61 -17.72
C SER A 448 -21.75 -8.57 -18.69
N PHE A 449 -21.96 -8.26 -19.97
CA PHE A 449 -20.89 -8.27 -20.97
C PHE A 449 -20.05 -7.00 -20.93
N ALA A 450 -18.73 -7.16 -21.08
CA ALA A 450 -17.74 -6.08 -21.04
C ALA A 450 -16.75 -6.07 -22.20
N ASN A 451 -16.95 -6.90 -23.23
CA ASN A 451 -15.99 -7.10 -24.32
C ASN A 451 -15.83 -5.91 -25.28
N VAL A 452 -16.71 -4.90 -25.23
CA VAL A 452 -16.63 -3.76 -26.15
C VAL A 452 -15.94 -2.60 -25.48
N VAL A 453 -14.76 -2.24 -25.97
CA VAL A 453 -14.00 -1.06 -25.56
C VAL A 453 -14.24 0.07 -26.56
N ASN A 454 -14.76 1.19 -26.10
CA ASN A 454 -14.96 2.40 -26.91
C ASN A 454 -14.31 3.59 -26.25
N THR A 455 -13.18 4.04 -26.78
CA THR A 455 -12.38 5.15 -26.25
C THR A 455 -12.73 6.51 -26.86
N ARG A 456 -13.82 6.58 -27.65
CA ARG A 456 -14.26 7.85 -28.25
C ARG A 456 -14.71 8.84 -27.17
N PHE A 457 -14.42 10.11 -27.38
CA PHE A 457 -14.73 11.20 -26.44
C PHE A 457 -14.23 10.93 -24.99
N PRO A 458 -12.92 10.70 -24.79
CA PRO A 458 -12.39 10.44 -23.46
C PRO A 458 -12.57 11.68 -22.58
N GLY A 459 -13.33 11.55 -21.49
CA GLY A 459 -13.45 12.58 -20.44
C GLY A 459 -14.45 13.68 -20.70
N SER A 460 -15.27 13.68 -21.74
CA SER A 460 -16.22 14.74 -22.05
C SER A 460 -17.55 14.68 -21.28
N VAL A 461 -17.82 13.57 -20.59
CA VAL A 461 -19.05 13.39 -19.78
C VAL A 461 -18.66 12.77 -18.46
N ARG A 462 -18.66 13.55 -17.40
CA ARG A 462 -18.68 13.14 -16.01
C ARG A 462 -19.97 13.60 -15.34
#